data_e9874cd43cdcf0db7023e72bd0e2b499
#
_entry.id   e9874cd43cdcf0db7023e72bd0e2b499
#
_cell.length_a   1.000
_cell.length_b   1.000
_cell.length_c   1.000
_cell.angle_alpha   90.00
_cell.angle_beta   90.00
_cell.angle_gamma   90.00
#
_symmetry.space_group_name_H-M   'P 1'
#
loop_
_entity.id
_entity.type
_entity.pdbx_description
1 polymer ?
#
loop_
_entity_poly.entity_id
_entity_poly.type
_entity_poly.pdbx_seq_one_letter_code
_entity_poly.pdbx_strand_id
1 'polypeptide(L)'
;MRRGRATGFFPPVVREGPEGVLQVARALHGEEDARRIHALLARPGFHPLVELLEELGAWCRSTAGGHPGLFGPRVLTLSNAELFGPLITDAFTQCAATNEGAEPPDLGALWKGFQAFFARFLIRLRRDLRAGVFQREGFTGPVVGVWANPEETHNGRQCVLRLRFRKGGALAYKPRPAGGEALFLYEGRAGSSLFEWLNGRPAASGAVHLPTMRILEGRGADRFAYSWQEWIPRPRQWGTLREAEHLRLEGCRLEPREAERFWHRAGSLTAACFALGMGDLFAGNVLVGARSKDRRPMAYPVDLEVFFAPVQRLPETGLINDASDGGNHHVGFERSARWCTEGGPRVCFTETRGGVLRLERRTRPWAREETRSVVADTQGNVGFGAYLPAFLRGLFDLWTLLLLERPRVVKFLKRASRNRFVRVLVKPTSVYGEALDRQVLSSGKPSSPRGRFSREEAEQLGRLDVPYFFREAQGGPLLYLTGVEGALKTRRAGPQRFLEPNAPPSLPVLEGERFTLANLGVAVRDAVAFVFRDSARHTVTDARLGVHLDLKSPEHGQVSFDWKQVGQRLTFSWKQRELHVTLGELREPARTRAP
;
A
#
# COMPACT_ATOMS: atom_id res chain seq x y z
N MET A 1 -21.42 -17.50 -9.95
CA MET A 1 -20.25 -16.63 -9.67
C MET A 1 -20.68 -15.18 -9.84
N ARG A 2 -21.16 -14.55 -8.80
CA ARG A 2 -21.49 -13.12 -8.82
C ARG A 2 -20.18 -12.36 -8.56
N ARG A 3 -19.75 -11.57 -9.54
CA ARG A 3 -18.57 -10.70 -9.44
C ARG A 3 -18.86 -9.62 -8.41
N GLY A 4 -17.95 -9.41 -7.47
CA GLY A 4 -18.00 -8.36 -6.47
C GLY A 4 -18.27 -7.00 -7.12
N ARG A 5 -19.23 -6.28 -6.60
CA ARG A 5 -19.60 -4.94 -7.08
C ARG A 5 -18.51 -3.98 -6.62
N ALA A 6 -17.80 -3.40 -7.59
CA ALA A 6 -17.03 -2.18 -7.30
C ALA A 6 -18.03 -1.13 -6.82
N THR A 7 -17.79 -0.55 -5.65
CA THR A 7 -18.64 0.44 -5.01
C THR A 7 -18.44 1.86 -5.59
N GLY A 8 -18.35 1.96 -6.91
CA GLY A 8 -18.50 3.21 -7.62
C GLY A 8 -19.96 3.34 -8.08
N PHE A 9 -20.54 4.51 -7.93
CA PHE A 9 -21.91 4.83 -8.33
C PHE A 9 -22.14 4.69 -9.85
N PHE A 10 -21.09 4.46 -10.64
CA PHE A 10 -21.16 4.37 -12.09
C PHE A 10 -20.87 2.97 -12.60
N PRO A 11 -21.74 2.46 -13.48
CA PRO A 11 -21.41 1.30 -14.25
C PRO A 11 -20.31 1.66 -15.25
N PRO A 12 -19.35 0.82 -15.35
CA PRO A 12 -18.13 1.05 -16.10
C PRO A 12 -18.25 0.70 -17.57
N VAL A 13 -19.32 0.94 -18.23
CA VAL A 13 -19.47 0.59 -19.65
C VAL A 13 -20.31 1.60 -20.37
N VAL A 14 -19.70 2.30 -21.29
CA VAL A 14 -20.42 3.03 -22.33
C VAL A 14 -20.17 2.30 -23.65
N ARG A 15 -21.19 1.68 -24.19
CA ARG A 15 -21.28 1.44 -25.62
C ARG A 15 -21.83 2.69 -26.27
N GLU A 16 -21.37 3.00 -27.46
CA GLU A 16 -21.69 4.15 -28.27
C GLU A 16 -23.06 4.80 -28.00
N GLY A 17 -23.04 6.03 -27.46
CA GLY A 17 -24.23 6.84 -27.21
C GLY A 17 -25.01 6.55 -25.91
N PRO A 18 -26.02 7.38 -25.62
CA PRO A 18 -26.84 7.29 -24.41
C PRO A 18 -27.51 5.93 -24.19
N GLU A 19 -27.82 5.23 -25.26
CA GLU A 19 -28.49 3.92 -25.21
C GLU A 19 -27.55 2.81 -24.73
N GLY A 20 -26.27 2.90 -25.03
CA GLY A 20 -25.25 1.98 -24.53
C GLY A 20 -25.00 2.13 -23.03
N VAL A 21 -25.07 3.35 -22.49
CA VAL A 21 -25.02 3.60 -21.04
C VAL A 21 -26.20 2.93 -20.36
N LEU A 22 -27.40 3.05 -20.94
CA LEU A 22 -28.61 2.47 -20.41
C LEU A 22 -28.56 0.95 -20.34
N GLN A 23 -28.08 0.28 -21.41
CA GLN A 23 -27.96 -1.18 -21.44
C GLN A 23 -27.00 -1.72 -20.38
N VAL A 24 -25.93 -1.00 -20.11
CA VAL A 24 -24.94 -1.42 -19.13
C VAL A 24 -25.38 -1.10 -17.72
N ALA A 25 -25.99 0.05 -17.51
CA ALA A 25 -26.60 0.38 -16.25
C ALA A 25 -27.69 -0.65 -15.87
N ARG A 26 -28.48 -1.12 -16.84
CA ARG A 26 -29.44 -2.22 -16.64
C ARG A 26 -28.77 -3.52 -16.21
N ALA A 27 -27.67 -3.87 -16.84
CA ALA A 27 -26.97 -5.12 -16.55
C ALA A 27 -26.31 -5.14 -15.17
N LEU A 28 -25.89 -3.99 -14.67
CA LEU A 28 -25.13 -3.86 -13.43
C LEU A 28 -25.97 -3.46 -12.21
N HIS A 29 -26.96 -2.62 -12.40
CA HIS A 29 -27.70 -1.98 -11.31
C HIS A 29 -29.22 -2.23 -11.35
N GLY A 30 -29.70 -2.89 -12.38
CA GLY A 30 -31.13 -3.07 -12.62
C GLY A 30 -31.79 -1.89 -13.34
N GLU A 31 -33.05 -2.06 -13.70
CA GLU A 31 -33.77 -1.12 -14.58
C GLU A 31 -34.02 0.26 -13.94
N GLU A 32 -34.22 0.31 -12.64
CA GLU A 32 -34.52 1.56 -11.93
C GLU A 32 -33.31 2.50 -11.87
N ASP A 33 -32.15 1.97 -11.48
CA ASP A 33 -30.90 2.75 -11.40
C ASP A 33 -30.40 3.13 -12.80
N ALA A 34 -30.62 2.26 -13.80
CA ALA A 34 -30.29 2.58 -15.18
C ALA A 34 -31.07 3.78 -15.72
N ARG A 35 -32.36 3.87 -15.42
CA ARG A 35 -33.18 5.03 -15.82
C ARG A 35 -32.75 6.32 -15.14
N ARG A 36 -32.37 6.26 -13.86
CA ARG A 36 -31.84 7.43 -13.14
C ARG A 36 -30.54 7.94 -13.76
N ILE A 37 -29.61 7.07 -14.07
CA ILE A 37 -28.34 7.41 -14.71
C ILE A 37 -28.59 8.05 -16.07
N HIS A 38 -29.45 7.45 -16.89
CA HIS A 38 -29.81 7.99 -18.20
C HIS A 38 -30.44 9.38 -18.11
N ALA A 39 -31.36 9.57 -17.15
CA ALA A 39 -31.98 10.86 -16.91
C ALA A 39 -30.99 11.94 -16.46
N LEU A 40 -29.96 11.56 -15.68
CA LEU A 40 -28.89 12.46 -15.28
C LEU A 40 -28.02 12.89 -16.47
N LEU A 41 -27.62 11.96 -17.33
CA LEU A 41 -26.79 12.25 -18.51
C LEU A 41 -27.52 13.15 -19.54
N ALA A 42 -28.84 13.16 -19.55
CA ALA A 42 -29.63 14.06 -20.38
C ALA A 42 -29.68 15.51 -19.87
N ARG A 43 -29.23 15.78 -18.64
CA ARG A 43 -29.19 17.13 -18.10
C ARG A 43 -28.04 17.94 -18.69
N PRO A 44 -28.22 19.27 -18.95
CA PRO A 44 -27.18 20.11 -19.55
C PRO A 44 -25.84 20.07 -18.77
N GLY A 45 -25.88 20.02 -17.45
CA GLY A 45 -24.68 19.93 -16.60
C GLY A 45 -23.82 18.68 -16.81
N PHE A 46 -24.34 17.65 -17.47
CA PHE A 46 -23.61 16.40 -17.79
C PHE A 46 -23.17 16.31 -19.24
N HIS A 47 -23.48 17.31 -20.10
CA HIS A 47 -22.99 17.33 -21.49
C HIS A 47 -21.47 17.16 -21.59
N PRO A 48 -20.62 17.85 -20.76
CA PRO A 48 -19.18 17.65 -20.82
C PRO A 48 -18.74 16.19 -20.56
N LEU A 49 -19.47 15.46 -19.72
CA LEU A 49 -19.19 14.04 -19.51
C LEU A 49 -19.55 13.21 -20.76
N VAL A 50 -20.65 13.53 -21.44
CA VAL A 50 -21.03 12.81 -22.67
C VAL A 50 -19.98 13.06 -23.76
N GLU A 51 -19.55 14.29 -23.95
CA GLU A 51 -18.47 14.66 -24.88
C GLU A 51 -17.17 13.92 -24.54
N LEU A 52 -16.76 13.89 -23.25
CA LEU A 52 -15.60 13.16 -22.80
C LEU A 52 -15.69 11.65 -23.14
N LEU A 53 -16.86 11.04 -22.99
CA LEU A 53 -17.08 9.63 -23.29
C LEU A 53 -16.96 9.33 -24.79
N GLU A 54 -17.45 10.24 -25.64
CA GLU A 54 -17.30 10.14 -27.10
C GLU A 54 -15.83 10.26 -27.52
N GLU A 55 -15.12 11.25 -27.00
CA GLU A 55 -13.69 11.44 -27.22
C GLU A 55 -12.88 10.22 -26.73
N LEU A 56 -13.19 9.69 -25.56
CA LEU A 56 -12.56 8.50 -25.00
C LEU A 56 -12.78 7.28 -25.90
N GLY A 57 -14.00 7.10 -26.44
CA GLY A 57 -14.30 6.04 -27.40
C GLY A 57 -13.48 6.16 -28.68
N ALA A 58 -13.39 7.35 -29.26
CA ALA A 58 -12.57 7.62 -30.44
C ALA A 58 -11.07 7.38 -30.16
N TRP A 59 -10.60 7.84 -29.02
CA TRP A 59 -9.22 7.63 -28.56
C TRP A 59 -8.89 6.15 -28.36
N CYS A 60 -9.80 5.36 -27.78
CA CYS A 60 -9.63 3.92 -27.62
C CYS A 60 -9.42 3.23 -28.99
N ARG A 61 -10.26 3.54 -29.97
CA ARG A 61 -10.16 2.98 -31.32
C ARG A 61 -8.84 3.36 -31.99
N SER A 62 -8.48 4.64 -31.97
CA SER A 62 -7.24 5.15 -32.54
C SER A 62 -6.02 4.54 -31.88
N THR A 63 -5.98 4.47 -30.56
CA THR A 63 -4.85 3.93 -29.79
C THR A 63 -4.70 2.42 -30.03
N ALA A 64 -5.80 1.66 -30.05
CA ALA A 64 -5.77 0.24 -30.36
C ALA A 64 -5.25 -0.01 -31.80
N GLY A 65 -5.71 0.77 -32.77
CA GLY A 65 -5.25 0.70 -34.17
C GLY A 65 -3.77 1.06 -34.33
N GLY A 66 -3.29 2.06 -33.58
CA GLY A 66 -1.87 2.48 -33.57
C GLY A 66 -0.91 1.48 -32.88
N HIS A 67 -1.45 0.47 -32.18
CA HIS A 67 -0.64 -0.49 -31.43
C HIS A 67 -1.09 -1.95 -31.64
N PRO A 68 -1.10 -2.45 -32.89
CA PRO A 68 -1.59 -3.79 -33.20
C PRO A 68 -0.77 -4.86 -32.46
N GLY A 69 -1.46 -5.82 -31.85
CA GLY A 69 -0.84 -6.92 -31.13
C GLY A 69 -0.28 -6.59 -29.73
N LEU A 70 -0.29 -5.33 -29.33
CA LEU A 70 0.17 -4.93 -27.99
C LEU A 70 -0.88 -5.29 -26.93
N PHE A 71 -2.14 -5.03 -27.22
CA PHE A 71 -3.26 -5.26 -26.32
C PHE A 71 -4.21 -6.32 -26.89
N GLY A 72 -4.83 -7.07 -25.99
CA GLY A 72 -5.99 -7.90 -26.33
C GLY A 72 -7.22 -7.03 -26.67
N PRO A 73 -8.21 -7.60 -27.38
CA PRO A 73 -9.31 -6.82 -27.98
C PRO A 73 -10.23 -6.11 -26.98
N ARG A 74 -10.18 -6.49 -25.70
CA ARG A 74 -11.04 -5.91 -24.64
C ARG A 74 -10.30 -4.93 -23.72
N VAL A 75 -9.03 -4.61 -24.00
CA VAL A 75 -8.23 -3.77 -23.09
C VAL A 75 -8.52 -2.30 -23.33
N LEU A 76 -8.42 -1.85 -24.58
CA LEU A 76 -8.72 -0.48 -24.98
C LEU A 76 -10.12 -0.39 -25.57
N THR A 77 -11.11 -0.59 -24.74
CA THR A 77 -12.53 -0.43 -25.06
C THR A 77 -13.22 0.32 -23.91
N LEU A 78 -14.21 1.12 -24.24
CA LEU A 78 -15.01 1.81 -23.22
C LEU A 78 -15.63 0.84 -22.19
N SER A 79 -15.79 -0.42 -22.57
CA SER A 79 -16.25 -1.48 -21.67
C SER A 79 -15.22 -1.89 -20.61
N ASN A 80 -13.99 -1.38 -20.65
CA ASN A 80 -13.00 -1.65 -19.61
C ASN A 80 -13.12 -0.63 -18.46
N ALA A 81 -14.07 -0.90 -17.62
CA ALA A 81 -14.34 -0.18 -16.41
C ALA A 81 -13.19 -0.06 -15.44
N GLU A 82 -12.44 -1.12 -15.35
CA GLU A 82 -11.34 -1.21 -14.42
C GLU A 82 -10.20 -0.25 -14.82
N LEU A 83 -10.11 0.11 -16.10
CA LEU A 83 -9.14 1.10 -16.59
C LEU A 83 -9.69 2.53 -16.58
N PHE A 84 -10.91 2.71 -17.10
CA PHE A 84 -11.47 4.05 -17.30
C PHE A 84 -12.39 4.51 -16.17
N GLY A 85 -12.78 3.61 -15.28
CA GLY A 85 -13.65 3.92 -14.15
C GLY A 85 -13.21 5.10 -13.30
N PRO A 86 -11.92 5.22 -12.92
CA PRO A 86 -11.45 6.37 -12.15
C PRO A 86 -11.64 7.70 -12.89
N LEU A 87 -11.28 7.77 -14.17
CA LEU A 87 -11.45 8.95 -15.00
C LEU A 87 -12.94 9.35 -15.12
N ILE A 88 -13.79 8.36 -15.40
CA ILE A 88 -15.23 8.59 -15.57
C ILE A 88 -15.87 9.02 -14.25
N THR A 89 -15.46 8.41 -13.13
CA THR A 89 -15.95 8.78 -11.80
C THR A 89 -15.59 10.23 -11.44
N ASP A 90 -14.35 10.63 -11.70
CA ASP A 90 -13.90 11.99 -11.44
C ASP A 90 -14.66 13.01 -12.31
N ALA A 91 -14.83 12.72 -13.60
CA ALA A 91 -15.60 13.56 -14.52
C ALA A 91 -17.06 13.69 -14.09
N PHE A 92 -17.69 12.58 -13.75
CA PHE A 92 -19.06 12.58 -13.23
C PHE A 92 -19.18 13.38 -11.95
N THR A 93 -18.24 13.21 -11.04
CA THR A 93 -18.25 13.93 -9.76
C THR A 93 -18.16 15.43 -9.96
N GLN A 94 -17.33 15.89 -10.90
CA GLN A 94 -17.25 17.32 -11.25
C GLN A 94 -18.56 17.84 -11.86
N CYS A 95 -19.19 17.10 -12.78
CA CYS A 95 -20.49 17.46 -13.33
C CYS A 95 -21.59 17.52 -12.26
N ALA A 96 -21.60 16.53 -11.36
CA ALA A 96 -22.59 16.46 -10.30
C ALA A 96 -22.40 17.52 -9.19
N ALA A 97 -21.18 18.01 -9.02
CA ALA A 97 -20.87 19.09 -8.07
C ALA A 97 -21.30 20.47 -8.58
N THR A 98 -21.55 20.61 -9.88
CA THR A 98 -21.96 21.87 -10.49
C THR A 98 -23.43 22.15 -10.17
N ASN A 99 -23.70 23.30 -9.57
CA ASN A 99 -25.08 23.70 -9.23
C ASN A 99 -25.94 23.89 -10.48
N GLU A 100 -27.24 23.65 -10.37
CA GLU A 100 -28.20 23.99 -11.43
C GLU A 100 -28.10 25.47 -11.83
N GLY A 101 -27.91 25.74 -13.13
CA GLY A 101 -27.73 27.09 -13.67
C GLY A 101 -26.30 27.64 -13.62
N ALA A 102 -25.35 26.92 -13.05
CA ALA A 102 -23.92 27.25 -13.13
C ALA A 102 -23.33 26.77 -14.46
N GLU A 103 -22.22 27.41 -14.87
CA GLU A 103 -21.45 26.95 -16.04
C GLU A 103 -20.98 25.51 -15.86
N PRO A 104 -21.16 24.64 -16.88
CA PRO A 104 -20.68 23.25 -16.82
C PRO A 104 -19.17 23.19 -16.57
N PRO A 105 -18.67 22.14 -15.90
CA PRO A 105 -17.25 22.03 -15.60
C PRO A 105 -16.43 21.78 -16.88
N ASP A 106 -15.25 22.41 -16.97
CA ASP A 106 -14.28 22.07 -18.01
C ASP A 106 -13.54 20.77 -17.64
N LEU A 107 -13.85 19.68 -18.31
CA LEU A 107 -13.20 18.38 -18.16
C LEU A 107 -11.92 18.24 -19.00
N GLY A 108 -11.55 19.25 -19.79
CA GLY A 108 -10.40 19.19 -20.70
C GLY A 108 -9.07 18.98 -19.97
N ALA A 109 -8.88 19.56 -18.79
CA ALA A 109 -7.69 19.34 -17.99
C ALA A 109 -7.57 17.88 -17.48
N LEU A 110 -8.69 17.29 -17.06
CA LEU A 110 -8.78 15.90 -16.61
C LEU A 110 -8.45 14.96 -17.78
N TRP A 111 -9.04 15.19 -18.94
CA TRP A 111 -8.83 14.40 -20.15
C TRP A 111 -7.38 14.47 -20.65
N LYS A 112 -6.83 15.67 -20.80
CA LYS A 112 -5.43 15.89 -21.19
C LYS A 112 -4.45 15.22 -20.22
N GLY A 113 -4.71 15.30 -18.93
CA GLY A 113 -3.92 14.63 -17.90
C GLY A 113 -3.89 13.11 -18.09
N PHE A 114 -5.05 12.50 -18.31
CA PHE A 114 -5.17 11.07 -18.60
C PHE A 114 -4.42 10.68 -19.89
N GLN A 115 -4.62 11.43 -20.98
CA GLN A 115 -3.94 11.17 -22.25
C GLN A 115 -2.41 11.24 -22.11
N ALA A 116 -1.89 12.28 -21.44
CA ALA A 116 -0.47 12.44 -21.20
C ALA A 116 0.12 11.30 -20.35
N PHE A 117 -0.58 10.90 -19.31
CA PHE A 117 -0.20 9.77 -18.46
C PHE A 117 -0.16 8.47 -19.27
N PHE A 118 -1.23 8.16 -20.00
CA PHE A 118 -1.33 6.90 -20.74
C PHE A 118 -0.37 6.84 -21.92
N ALA A 119 -0.14 7.95 -22.62
CA ALA A 119 0.86 8.04 -23.70
C ALA A 119 2.27 7.72 -23.17
N ARG A 120 2.63 8.26 -22.01
CA ARG A 120 3.91 7.95 -21.35
C ARG A 120 4.01 6.48 -20.95
N PHE A 121 2.95 5.92 -20.38
CA PHE A 121 2.87 4.50 -20.09
C PHE A 121 3.09 3.64 -21.35
N LEU A 122 2.44 3.98 -22.48
CA LEU A 122 2.60 3.26 -23.75
C LEU A 122 4.03 3.31 -24.28
N ILE A 123 4.67 4.47 -24.23
CA ILE A 123 6.07 4.63 -24.66
C ILE A 123 6.97 3.68 -23.84
N ARG A 124 6.82 3.66 -22.53
CA ARG A 124 7.59 2.82 -21.62
C ARG A 124 7.32 1.34 -21.83
N LEU A 125 6.04 0.96 -21.93
CA LEU A 125 5.62 -0.42 -22.20
C LEU A 125 6.23 -0.95 -23.51
N ARG A 126 6.11 -0.18 -24.59
CA ARG A 126 6.67 -0.56 -25.92
C ARG A 126 8.18 -0.69 -25.90
N ARG A 127 8.86 0.26 -25.27
CA ARG A 127 10.32 0.24 -25.14
C ARG A 127 10.79 -1.02 -24.41
N ASP A 128 10.17 -1.33 -23.28
CA ASP A 128 10.58 -2.45 -22.44
C ASP A 128 10.19 -3.80 -23.05
N LEU A 129 9.07 -3.87 -23.78
CA LEU A 129 8.71 -5.04 -24.61
C LEU A 129 9.76 -5.30 -25.71
N ARG A 130 10.12 -4.27 -26.50
CA ARG A 130 11.14 -4.39 -27.56
C ARG A 130 12.50 -4.78 -27.00
N ALA A 131 12.83 -4.30 -25.82
CA ALA A 131 14.07 -4.65 -25.14
C ALA A 131 14.06 -6.04 -24.49
N GLY A 132 12.96 -6.80 -24.61
CA GLY A 132 12.83 -8.14 -24.04
C GLY A 132 12.83 -8.19 -22.51
N VAL A 133 12.52 -7.06 -21.84
CA VAL A 133 12.55 -6.99 -20.38
C VAL A 133 11.57 -7.98 -19.77
N PHE A 134 10.36 -8.02 -20.30
CA PHE A 134 9.28 -8.88 -19.77
C PHE A 134 9.51 -10.36 -20.10
N GLN A 135 10.00 -10.67 -21.33
CA GLN A 135 10.23 -12.05 -21.76
C GLN A 135 11.27 -12.75 -20.90
N ARG A 136 12.35 -12.04 -20.50
CA ARG A 136 13.38 -12.59 -19.60
C ARG A 136 12.83 -13.00 -18.25
N GLU A 137 11.73 -12.39 -17.83
CA GLU A 137 11.04 -12.68 -16.57
C GLU A 137 9.82 -13.58 -16.74
N GLY A 138 9.62 -14.12 -17.95
CA GLY A 138 8.55 -15.07 -18.24
C GLY A 138 7.18 -14.44 -18.54
N PHE A 139 7.10 -13.11 -18.72
CA PHE A 139 5.88 -12.43 -19.15
C PHE A 139 5.86 -12.34 -20.68
N THR A 140 4.93 -13.05 -21.32
CA THR A 140 4.91 -13.13 -22.79
C THR A 140 3.51 -12.99 -23.37
N GLY A 141 3.47 -12.64 -24.66
CA GLY A 141 2.23 -12.36 -25.39
C GLY A 141 1.68 -10.96 -25.14
N PRO A 142 0.53 -10.64 -25.71
CA PRO A 142 -0.11 -9.35 -25.51
C PRO A 142 -0.57 -9.15 -24.07
N VAL A 143 -0.72 -7.89 -23.69
CA VAL A 143 -1.42 -7.50 -22.47
C VAL A 143 -2.92 -7.74 -22.66
N VAL A 144 -3.49 -8.61 -21.85
CA VAL A 144 -4.90 -9.04 -21.96
C VAL A 144 -5.82 -8.41 -20.92
N GLY A 145 -5.27 -7.61 -20.02
CA GLY A 145 -6.02 -6.83 -19.03
C GLY A 145 -5.18 -5.67 -18.53
N VAL A 146 -5.80 -4.52 -18.32
CA VAL A 146 -5.23 -3.35 -17.66
C VAL A 146 -6.27 -2.79 -16.71
N TRP A 147 -5.86 -2.52 -15.47
CA TRP A 147 -6.66 -1.94 -14.40
C TRP A 147 -5.94 -0.74 -13.84
N ALA A 148 -6.64 0.35 -13.60
CA ALA A 148 -6.13 1.51 -12.88
C ALA A 148 -6.49 1.41 -11.39
N ASN A 149 -5.56 1.77 -10.51
CA ASN A 149 -5.89 1.93 -9.09
C ASN A 149 -6.65 3.26 -8.92
N PRO A 150 -7.89 3.25 -8.40
CA PRO A 150 -8.69 4.47 -8.26
C PRO A 150 -8.37 5.29 -7.01
N GLU A 151 -7.58 4.75 -6.06
CA GLU A 151 -7.52 5.29 -4.70
C GLU A 151 -6.73 6.60 -4.61
N GLU A 152 -5.57 6.69 -5.28
CA GLU A 152 -4.73 7.89 -5.22
C GLU A 152 -4.08 8.21 -6.56
N THR A 153 -4.03 9.50 -6.89
CA THR A 153 -3.22 10.00 -8.01
C THR A 153 -2.17 10.97 -7.50
N HIS A 154 -1.02 10.97 -8.16
CA HIS A 154 0.11 11.82 -7.84
C HIS A 154 0.75 12.38 -9.10
N ASN A 155 1.50 13.47 -8.96
CA ASN A 155 2.39 13.98 -9.99
C ASN A 155 1.71 14.23 -11.36
N GLY A 156 0.49 14.74 -11.35
CA GLY A 156 -0.30 14.99 -12.55
C GLY A 156 -1.17 13.81 -12.94
N ARG A 157 -2.00 13.36 -12.03
CA ARG A 157 -3.01 12.33 -12.24
C ARG A 157 -2.46 10.95 -12.60
N GLN A 158 -1.19 10.69 -12.27
CA GLN A 158 -0.59 9.38 -12.46
C GLN A 158 -1.06 8.41 -11.37
N CYS A 159 -1.42 7.20 -11.77
CA CYS A 159 -1.85 6.14 -10.87
C CYS A 159 -1.11 4.82 -11.18
N VAL A 160 -1.23 3.86 -10.28
CA VAL A 160 -0.72 2.51 -10.50
C VAL A 160 -1.62 1.78 -11.50
N LEU A 161 -1.01 1.17 -12.53
CA LEU A 161 -1.72 0.29 -13.46
C LEU A 161 -1.32 -1.16 -13.23
N ARG A 162 -2.29 -2.05 -13.09
CA ARG A 162 -2.06 -3.49 -13.11
C ARG A 162 -2.21 -4.01 -14.53
N LEU A 163 -1.21 -4.71 -15.02
CA LEU A 163 -1.21 -5.33 -16.33
C LEU A 163 -1.22 -6.84 -16.21
N ARG A 164 -2.05 -7.52 -16.96
CA ARG A 164 -2.03 -8.98 -17.10
C ARG A 164 -1.57 -9.36 -18.49
N PHE A 165 -0.49 -10.11 -18.56
CA PHE A 165 0.00 -10.72 -19.79
C PHE A 165 -0.76 -12.01 -20.11
N ARG A 166 -0.76 -12.41 -21.37
CA ARG A 166 -1.38 -13.69 -21.76
C ARG A 166 -0.73 -14.86 -21.05
N LYS A 167 0.60 -14.83 -20.87
CA LYS A 167 1.39 -15.79 -20.09
C LYS A 167 2.28 -15.05 -19.09
N GLY A 168 2.57 -15.70 -17.95
CA GLY A 168 3.47 -15.17 -16.95
C GLY A 168 2.82 -14.43 -15.77
N GLY A 169 1.52 -14.13 -15.86
CA GLY A 169 0.80 -13.47 -14.75
C GLY A 169 0.60 -11.97 -14.94
N ALA A 170 0.70 -11.21 -13.85
CA ALA A 170 0.46 -9.78 -13.87
C ALA A 170 1.61 -8.98 -13.24
N LEU A 171 1.74 -7.74 -13.69
CA LEU A 171 2.66 -6.73 -13.17
C LEU A 171 1.89 -5.48 -12.75
N ALA A 172 2.36 -4.80 -11.72
CA ALA A 172 1.99 -3.43 -11.43
C ALA A 172 2.98 -2.49 -12.13
N TYR A 173 2.47 -1.60 -12.97
CA TYR A 173 3.22 -0.44 -13.43
C TYR A 173 3.08 0.66 -12.40
N LYS A 174 4.17 1.07 -11.79
CA LYS A 174 4.24 2.22 -10.90
C LYS A 174 4.97 3.34 -11.62
N PRO A 175 4.32 4.51 -11.85
CA PRO A 175 4.94 5.66 -12.52
C PRO A 175 5.89 6.43 -11.58
N ARG A 176 6.68 5.69 -10.81
CA ARG A 176 7.65 6.14 -9.84
C ARG A 176 8.77 5.11 -9.66
N PRO A 177 9.94 5.52 -9.13
CA PRO A 177 11.04 4.59 -8.86
C PRO A 177 10.61 3.50 -7.87
N ALA A 178 11.21 2.32 -7.98
CA ALA A 178 11.05 1.23 -7.02
C ALA A 178 11.99 1.42 -5.81
N GLY A 179 11.86 2.52 -5.07
CA GLY A 179 12.77 2.87 -3.98
C GLY A 179 13.03 1.76 -2.98
N GLY A 180 12.11 1.59 -2.04
CA GLY A 180 12.20 0.56 -0.99
C GLY A 180 12.00 -0.85 -1.54
N GLU A 181 11.07 -1.04 -2.47
CA GLU A 181 10.83 -2.36 -3.05
C GLU A 181 12.11 -2.93 -3.71
N ALA A 182 12.83 -2.12 -4.49
CA ALA A 182 14.08 -2.57 -5.10
C ALA A 182 15.20 -2.79 -4.10
N LEU A 183 15.25 -1.98 -3.04
CA LEU A 183 16.27 -2.11 -2.00
C LEU A 183 16.07 -3.36 -1.13
N PHE A 184 14.82 -3.69 -0.80
CA PHE A 184 14.51 -4.71 0.18
C PHE A 184 13.94 -6.00 -0.43
N LEU A 185 13.09 -5.92 -1.46
CA LEU A 185 12.28 -7.04 -1.94
C LEU A 185 12.76 -7.64 -3.27
N TYR A 186 13.65 -6.96 -4.00
CA TYR A 186 14.03 -7.42 -5.33
C TYR A 186 14.64 -8.82 -5.31
N GLU A 187 14.03 -9.74 -6.06
CA GLU A 187 14.56 -11.06 -6.34
C GLU A 187 15.31 -11.04 -7.67
N GLY A 188 16.58 -11.34 -7.62
CA GLY A 188 17.41 -11.39 -8.80
C GLY A 188 18.54 -12.39 -8.62
N ARG A 189 19.77 -11.92 -8.77
CA ARG A 189 20.95 -12.70 -8.40
C ARG A 189 21.14 -12.64 -6.88
N ALA A 190 21.64 -13.71 -6.29
CA ALA A 190 21.87 -13.81 -4.85
C ALA A 190 22.54 -12.55 -4.28
N GLY A 191 21.89 -11.91 -3.29
CA GLY A 191 22.34 -10.66 -2.68
C GLY A 191 21.96 -9.39 -3.44
N SER A 192 21.02 -9.44 -4.39
CA SER A 192 20.55 -8.28 -5.14
C SER A 192 19.70 -7.33 -4.32
N SER A 193 18.99 -7.82 -3.30
CA SER A 193 18.29 -7.02 -2.29
C SER A 193 18.68 -7.44 -0.87
N LEU A 194 18.32 -6.61 0.11
CA LEU A 194 18.63 -6.92 1.50
C LEU A 194 17.92 -8.20 1.98
N PHE A 195 16.65 -8.37 1.63
CA PHE A 195 15.87 -9.54 2.07
C PHE A 195 16.39 -10.84 1.42
N GLU A 196 16.72 -10.78 0.13
CA GLU A 196 17.33 -11.93 -0.54
C GLU A 196 18.68 -12.30 0.09
N TRP A 197 19.50 -11.29 0.41
CA TRP A 197 20.78 -11.50 1.09
C TRP A 197 20.60 -12.09 2.50
N LEU A 198 19.64 -11.58 3.29
CA LEU A 198 19.33 -12.09 4.63
C LEU A 198 18.78 -13.53 4.59
N ASN A 199 17.92 -13.85 3.62
CA ASN A 199 17.38 -15.21 3.43
C ASN A 199 18.46 -16.27 3.19
N GLY A 200 19.62 -15.87 2.68
CA GLY A 200 20.76 -16.74 2.49
C GLY A 200 21.66 -16.92 3.73
N ARG A 201 21.26 -16.37 4.89
CA ARG A 201 22.08 -16.44 6.12
C ARG A 201 21.46 -17.40 7.14
N PRO A 202 22.28 -18.13 7.89
CA PRO A 202 21.78 -18.91 9.01
C PRO A 202 21.28 -17.99 10.12
N ALA A 203 20.10 -18.28 10.65
CA ALA A 203 19.54 -17.63 11.82
C ALA A 203 19.60 -18.56 13.04
N ALA A 204 19.31 -18.02 14.22
CA ALA A 204 19.40 -18.76 15.48
C ALA A 204 18.51 -20.02 15.52
N SER A 205 17.37 -20.02 14.83
CA SER A 205 16.44 -21.15 14.78
C SER A 205 16.37 -21.87 13.42
N GLY A 206 17.27 -21.55 12.52
CA GLY A 206 17.27 -22.12 11.17
C GLY A 206 17.45 -21.04 10.10
N ALA A 207 16.51 -20.91 9.19
CA ALA A 207 16.55 -19.91 8.11
C ALA A 207 15.47 -18.83 8.32
N VAL A 208 15.86 -17.59 8.11
CA VAL A 208 14.92 -16.47 7.96
C VAL A 208 14.29 -16.53 6.56
N HIS A 209 13.01 -16.28 6.47
CA HIS A 209 12.28 -16.23 5.21
C HIS A 209 11.52 -14.90 5.07
N LEU A 210 12.18 -13.92 4.50
CA LEU A 210 11.61 -12.62 4.15
C LEU A 210 11.02 -12.66 2.74
N PRO A 211 9.96 -11.89 2.46
CA PRO A 211 9.34 -11.85 1.14
C PRO A 211 10.28 -11.24 0.10
N THR A 212 10.29 -11.83 -1.09
CA THR A 212 10.97 -11.29 -2.27
C THR A 212 10.04 -11.29 -3.47
N MET A 213 10.24 -10.40 -4.43
CA MET A 213 9.43 -10.29 -5.63
C MET A 213 10.24 -9.82 -6.83
N ARG A 214 9.72 -10.06 -8.03
CA ARG A 214 10.35 -9.53 -9.25
C ARG A 214 10.05 -8.05 -9.40
N ILE A 215 11.09 -7.28 -9.64
CA ILE A 215 11.01 -5.83 -9.85
C ILE A 215 11.87 -5.49 -11.07
N LEU A 216 11.28 -4.78 -12.03
CA LEU A 216 11.95 -4.35 -13.24
C LEU A 216 11.96 -2.82 -13.23
N GLU A 217 13.13 -2.25 -13.06
CA GLU A 217 13.30 -0.80 -13.11
C GLU A 217 13.42 -0.32 -14.55
N GLY A 218 12.96 0.86 -14.83
CA GLY A 218 13.16 1.54 -16.11
C GLY A 218 14.63 1.63 -16.48
N ARG A 219 14.91 1.87 -17.76
CA ARG A 219 16.28 1.90 -18.29
C ARG A 219 16.76 3.32 -18.54
N GLY A 220 18.09 3.50 -18.48
CA GLY A 220 18.74 4.76 -18.76
C GLY A 220 18.26 5.89 -17.88
N ALA A 221 18.01 7.06 -18.43
CA ALA A 221 17.53 8.24 -17.72
C ALA A 221 16.16 8.02 -17.01
N ASP A 222 15.35 7.07 -17.51
CA ASP A 222 14.06 6.73 -16.92
C ASP A 222 14.14 5.71 -15.77
N ARG A 223 15.34 5.24 -15.40
CA ARG A 223 15.52 4.26 -14.32
C ARG A 223 14.86 4.68 -13.02
N PHE A 224 14.87 5.97 -12.74
CA PHE A 224 14.28 6.55 -11.51
C PHE A 224 12.89 7.15 -11.74
N ALA A 225 12.26 6.87 -12.88
CA ALA A 225 10.98 7.47 -13.25
C ALA A 225 9.81 6.48 -13.18
N TYR A 226 10.05 5.17 -13.22
CA TYR A 226 9.03 4.15 -13.13
C TYR A 226 9.61 2.77 -12.87
N SER A 227 8.73 1.85 -12.46
CA SER A 227 9.05 0.43 -12.26
C SER A 227 7.88 -0.47 -12.66
N TRP A 228 8.22 -1.75 -12.93
CA TRP A 228 7.26 -2.85 -13.07
C TRP A 228 7.50 -3.79 -11.91
N GLN A 229 6.46 -4.09 -11.14
CA GLN A 229 6.56 -4.91 -9.95
C GLN A 229 5.64 -6.12 -10.09
N GLU A 230 6.08 -7.29 -9.67
CA GLU A 230 5.26 -8.50 -9.70
C GLU A 230 3.96 -8.27 -8.93
N TRP A 231 2.84 -8.57 -9.57
CA TRP A 231 1.57 -8.60 -8.89
C TRP A 231 1.46 -9.90 -8.10
N ILE A 232 1.53 -9.81 -6.79
CA ILE A 232 1.53 -10.97 -5.90
C ILE A 232 0.15 -11.65 -5.97
N PRO A 233 0.06 -12.92 -6.41
CA PRO A 233 -1.20 -13.64 -6.49
C PRO A 233 -1.74 -13.99 -5.10
N ARG A 234 -3.05 -14.21 -5.02
CA ARG A 234 -3.67 -14.77 -3.82
C ARG A 234 -3.07 -16.14 -3.51
N PRO A 235 -2.90 -16.51 -2.23
CA PRO A 235 -2.52 -17.86 -1.87
C PRO A 235 -3.64 -18.85 -2.22
N ARG A 236 -3.32 -20.13 -2.31
CA ARG A 236 -4.34 -21.17 -2.51
C ARG A 236 -5.29 -21.28 -1.31
N GLN A 237 -4.77 -20.97 -0.14
CA GLN A 237 -5.49 -20.94 1.14
C GLN A 237 -6.35 -19.68 1.24
N TRP A 238 -7.24 -19.50 0.27
CA TRP A 238 -8.19 -18.40 0.25
C TRP A 238 -9.58 -18.92 0.58
N GLY A 239 -10.28 -18.27 1.48
CA GLY A 239 -11.59 -18.72 1.91
C GLY A 239 -12.36 -17.68 2.69
N THR A 240 -13.54 -18.07 3.18
CA THR A 240 -14.41 -17.24 3.99
C THR A 240 -13.80 -17.06 5.38
N LEU A 241 -13.58 -15.81 5.78
CA LEU A 241 -13.13 -15.43 7.11
C LEU A 241 -14.33 -15.16 8.03
N ARG A 242 -15.37 -14.55 7.48
CA ARG A 242 -16.59 -14.21 8.18
C ARG A 242 -17.78 -14.22 7.22
N GLU A 243 -18.90 -14.71 7.70
CA GLU A 243 -20.18 -14.63 7.02
C GLU A 243 -21.18 -13.95 7.95
N ALA A 244 -21.85 -12.91 7.47
CA ALA A 244 -22.93 -12.21 8.15
C ALA A 244 -24.05 -11.98 7.15
N GLU A 245 -25.28 -11.69 7.61
CA GLU A 245 -26.51 -11.64 6.80
C GLU A 245 -26.40 -11.02 5.40
N HIS A 246 -25.52 -10.05 5.21
CA HIS A 246 -25.37 -9.37 3.93
C HIS A 246 -23.92 -9.25 3.44
N LEU A 247 -22.96 -9.83 4.17
CA LEU A 247 -21.54 -9.66 3.88
C LEU A 247 -20.76 -10.96 4.07
N ARG A 248 -20.12 -11.39 2.99
CA ARG A 248 -19.15 -12.48 2.99
C ARG A 248 -17.75 -11.91 2.84
N LEU A 249 -16.96 -12.01 3.88
CA LEU A 249 -15.56 -11.60 3.85
C LEU A 249 -14.68 -12.77 3.45
N GLU A 250 -13.89 -12.59 2.41
CA GLU A 250 -12.92 -13.56 1.94
C GLU A 250 -11.49 -13.06 2.20
N GLY A 251 -10.62 -13.94 2.65
CA GLY A 251 -9.23 -13.66 2.93
C GLY A 251 -8.37 -14.91 3.02
N CYS A 252 -7.14 -14.77 3.51
CA CYS A 252 -6.26 -15.89 3.71
C CYS A 252 -6.72 -16.72 4.92
N ARG A 253 -6.99 -18.03 4.69
CA ARG A 253 -7.43 -18.96 5.72
C ARG A 253 -6.47 -20.15 5.78
N LEU A 254 -5.75 -20.28 6.87
CA LEU A 254 -4.66 -21.23 7.03
C LEU A 254 -5.01 -22.36 8.00
N GLU A 255 -4.46 -23.53 7.77
CA GLU A 255 -4.42 -24.55 8.80
C GLU A 255 -3.50 -24.12 9.96
N PRO A 256 -3.75 -24.51 11.22
CA PRO A 256 -3.01 -24.02 12.39
C PRO A 256 -1.48 -24.14 12.25
N ARG A 257 -0.97 -25.23 11.70
CA ARG A 257 0.47 -25.41 11.46
C ARG A 257 1.01 -24.46 10.38
N GLU A 258 0.22 -24.14 9.38
CA GLU A 258 0.60 -23.18 8.34
C GLU A 258 0.50 -21.73 8.87
N ALA A 259 -0.50 -21.45 9.72
CA ALA A 259 -0.64 -20.17 10.41
C ALA A 259 0.56 -19.90 11.33
N GLU A 260 1.00 -20.90 12.09
CA GLU A 260 2.19 -20.78 12.93
C GLU A 260 3.44 -20.42 12.10
N ARG A 261 3.66 -21.11 10.97
CA ARG A 261 4.76 -20.81 10.04
C ARG A 261 4.61 -19.44 9.37
N PHE A 262 3.40 -19.05 9.02
CA PHE A 262 3.12 -17.73 8.46
C PHE A 262 3.47 -16.64 9.47
N TRP A 263 3.01 -16.76 10.71
CA TRP A 263 3.25 -15.75 11.74
C TRP A 263 4.70 -15.70 12.20
N HIS A 264 5.43 -16.80 12.14
CA HIS A 264 6.90 -16.77 12.31
C HIS A 264 7.55 -15.88 11.24
N ARG A 265 7.21 -16.07 9.96
CA ARG A 265 7.73 -15.24 8.86
C ARG A 265 7.28 -13.77 8.98
N ALA A 266 6.03 -13.54 9.38
CA ALA A 266 5.52 -12.21 9.63
C ALA A 266 6.25 -11.50 10.78
N GLY A 267 6.63 -12.22 11.83
CA GLY A 267 7.49 -11.72 12.89
C GLY A 267 8.86 -11.28 12.39
N SER A 268 9.49 -12.08 11.52
CA SER A 268 10.75 -11.69 10.87
C SER A 268 10.57 -10.44 10.00
N LEU A 269 9.50 -10.36 9.23
CA LEU A 269 9.19 -9.15 8.45
C LEU A 269 9.00 -7.92 9.35
N THR A 270 8.29 -8.07 10.46
CA THR A 270 8.08 -7.00 11.45
C THR A 270 9.41 -6.47 11.99
N ALA A 271 10.34 -7.37 12.34
CA ALA A 271 11.67 -6.98 12.78
C ALA A 271 12.41 -6.18 11.70
N ALA A 272 12.34 -6.61 10.43
CA ALA A 272 12.94 -5.88 9.32
C ALA A 272 12.32 -4.49 9.16
N CYS A 273 11.00 -4.40 9.13
CA CYS A 273 10.29 -3.14 8.96
C CYS A 273 10.62 -2.14 10.07
N PHE A 274 10.61 -2.58 11.32
CA PHE A 274 10.92 -1.74 12.46
C PHE A 274 12.40 -1.32 12.50
N ALA A 275 13.32 -2.27 12.32
CA ALA A 275 14.76 -1.99 12.35
C ALA A 275 15.19 -1.02 11.24
N LEU A 276 14.57 -1.14 10.07
CA LEU A 276 14.91 -0.34 8.88
C LEU A 276 14.05 0.93 8.74
N GLY A 277 13.23 1.24 9.74
CA GLY A 277 12.39 2.44 9.75
C GLY A 277 11.41 2.49 8.57
N MET A 278 10.78 1.34 8.24
CA MET A 278 9.72 1.30 7.24
C MET A 278 8.42 1.78 7.85
N GLY A 279 7.71 2.63 7.13
CA GLY A 279 6.43 3.19 7.55
C GLY A 279 5.36 3.03 6.49
N ASP A 280 4.16 3.54 6.79
CA ASP A 280 2.99 3.50 5.90
C ASP A 280 2.52 2.07 5.53
N LEU A 281 2.77 1.09 6.43
CA LEU A 281 2.47 -0.33 6.21
C LEU A 281 1.06 -0.69 6.71
N PHE A 282 0.06 0.07 6.29
CA PHE A 282 -1.33 -0.18 6.60
C PHE A 282 -1.93 -1.33 5.75
N ALA A 283 -3.18 -1.67 6.00
CA ALA A 283 -3.88 -2.80 5.37
C ALA A 283 -3.84 -2.82 3.83
N GLY A 284 -3.81 -1.63 3.18
CA GLY A 284 -3.67 -1.51 1.73
C GLY A 284 -2.27 -1.84 1.22
N ASN A 285 -1.25 -1.65 2.06
CA ASN A 285 0.16 -1.75 1.72
C ASN A 285 0.81 -3.06 2.20
N VAL A 286 0.06 -3.94 2.86
CA VAL A 286 0.51 -5.30 3.22
C VAL A 286 -0.41 -6.33 2.58
N LEU A 287 0.12 -7.10 1.64
CA LEU A 287 -0.64 -8.11 0.91
C LEU A 287 -0.22 -9.52 1.31
N VAL A 288 -1.17 -10.33 1.74
CA VAL A 288 -0.93 -11.76 1.89
C VAL A 288 -1.08 -12.44 0.53
N GLY A 289 -0.06 -13.17 0.15
CA GLY A 289 0.00 -13.83 -1.14
C GLY A 289 0.97 -15.00 -1.16
N ALA A 290 0.96 -15.74 -2.27
CA ALA A 290 1.89 -16.84 -2.52
C ALA A 290 2.35 -16.79 -3.97
N ARG A 291 3.65 -16.70 -4.18
CA ARG A 291 4.24 -16.68 -5.53
C ARG A 291 4.22 -18.06 -6.16
N SER A 292 4.25 -18.09 -7.49
CA SER A 292 4.24 -19.36 -8.24
C SER A 292 5.42 -20.28 -7.93
N LYS A 293 6.59 -19.70 -7.65
CA LYS A 293 7.80 -20.43 -7.28
C LYS A 293 7.74 -20.97 -5.84
N ASP A 294 7.29 -20.11 -4.94
CA ASP A 294 7.14 -20.42 -3.53
C ASP A 294 5.68 -20.32 -3.16
N ARG A 295 5.01 -21.46 -3.10
CA ARG A 295 3.57 -21.55 -2.84
C ARG A 295 3.20 -21.25 -1.40
N ARG A 296 4.17 -20.87 -0.57
CA ARG A 296 3.94 -20.54 0.84
C ARG A 296 3.29 -19.18 0.98
N PRO A 297 2.21 -19.05 1.73
CA PRO A 297 1.62 -17.75 2.05
C PRO A 297 2.61 -16.89 2.83
N MET A 298 2.81 -15.66 2.39
CA MET A 298 3.67 -14.66 3.04
C MET A 298 2.99 -13.30 3.02
N ALA A 299 3.36 -12.43 3.96
CA ALA A 299 3.00 -11.03 3.93
C ALA A 299 4.03 -10.26 3.08
N TYR A 300 3.56 -9.53 2.10
CA TYR A 300 4.38 -8.69 1.22
C TYR A 300 4.09 -7.23 1.52
N PRO A 301 5.05 -6.46 2.02
CA PRO A 301 4.92 -5.00 2.04
C PRO A 301 5.02 -4.52 0.60
N VAL A 302 3.93 -3.98 0.10
CA VAL A 302 3.87 -3.33 -1.22
C VAL A 302 3.80 -1.83 -1.00
N ASP A 303 4.08 -1.06 -2.04
CA ASP A 303 4.10 0.40 -1.92
C ASP A 303 5.11 0.93 -0.87
N LEU A 304 6.27 0.28 -0.83
CA LEU A 304 7.32 0.53 0.15
C LEU A 304 8.10 1.81 -0.18
N GLU A 305 7.40 2.93 -0.04
CA GLU A 305 7.92 4.26 -0.34
C GLU A 305 8.58 4.94 0.86
N VAL A 306 8.10 4.62 2.08
CA VAL A 306 8.60 5.19 3.33
C VAL A 306 9.53 4.20 4.00
N PHE A 307 10.80 4.53 4.08
CA PHE A 307 11.83 3.74 4.77
C PHE A 307 12.95 4.63 5.30
N PHE A 308 13.76 4.12 6.19
CA PHE A 308 14.76 4.86 6.96
C PHE A 308 14.17 6.00 7.79
N ALA A 309 12.87 5.93 8.08
CA ALA A 309 12.22 6.90 8.94
C ALA A 309 12.65 6.72 10.43
N PRO A 310 12.57 7.77 11.24
CA PRO A 310 12.95 7.74 12.66
C PRO A 310 11.87 7.07 13.54
N VAL A 311 11.41 5.89 13.13
CA VAL A 311 10.39 5.11 13.84
C VAL A 311 10.89 4.71 15.22
N GLN A 312 10.22 5.10 16.28
CA GLN A 312 10.59 4.81 17.67
C GLN A 312 9.77 3.66 18.25
N ARG A 313 8.57 3.45 17.76
CA ARG A 313 7.63 2.43 18.22
C ARG A 313 7.09 1.62 17.05
N LEU A 314 6.76 0.36 17.31
CA LEU A 314 6.26 -0.54 16.28
C LEU A 314 4.93 -0.05 15.63
N PRO A 315 3.98 0.57 16.35
CA PRO A 315 2.81 1.16 15.73
C PRO A 315 3.10 2.22 14.64
N GLU A 316 4.21 2.93 14.74
CA GLU A 316 4.59 3.94 13.75
C GLU A 316 4.95 3.34 12.38
N THR A 317 5.17 2.03 12.31
CA THR A 317 5.30 1.32 11.02
C THR A 317 3.99 1.18 10.27
N GLY A 318 2.84 1.23 10.94
CA GLY A 318 1.53 0.90 10.41
C GLY A 318 1.19 -0.60 10.40
N LEU A 319 2.13 -1.49 10.76
CA LEU A 319 1.87 -2.94 10.84
C LEU A 319 0.88 -3.32 11.95
N ILE A 320 0.95 -2.60 13.05
CA ILE A 320 0.04 -2.71 14.20
C ILE A 320 -0.35 -1.31 14.64
N ASN A 321 -1.38 -1.17 15.46
CA ASN A 321 -1.72 0.10 16.08
C ASN A 321 -1.36 0.13 17.58
N ASP A 322 -1.38 1.32 18.16
CA ASP A 322 -1.21 1.48 19.60
C ASP A 322 -2.45 0.95 20.35
N ALA A 323 -2.23 0.43 21.53
CA ALA A 323 -3.33 0.00 22.40
C ALA A 323 -4.29 1.14 22.77
N SER A 324 -3.81 2.40 22.75
CA SER A 324 -4.60 3.60 23.01
C SER A 324 -5.45 4.08 21.83
N ASP A 325 -5.19 3.59 20.60
CA ASP A 325 -5.85 4.06 19.37
C ASP A 325 -7.29 3.57 19.19
N GLY A 326 -8.06 3.45 20.23
CA GLY A 326 -9.53 3.36 20.26
C GLY A 326 -10.27 2.54 19.19
N GLY A 327 -9.59 1.74 18.36
CA GLY A 327 -10.24 0.93 17.31
C GLY A 327 -9.84 1.21 15.88
N ASN A 328 -8.74 1.89 15.64
CA ASN A 328 -8.21 1.99 14.27
C ASN A 328 -7.78 0.59 13.78
N HIS A 329 -8.53 0.06 12.82
CA HIS A 329 -8.37 -1.28 12.29
C HIS A 329 -7.73 -1.31 10.88
N HIS A 330 -7.07 -0.24 10.47
CA HIS A 330 -6.43 -0.15 9.16
C HIS A 330 -4.95 -0.52 9.18
N VAL A 331 -4.57 -1.48 10.00
CA VAL A 331 -3.18 -1.90 10.17
C VAL A 331 -2.80 -3.07 9.26
N GLY A 332 -1.50 -3.24 9.02
CA GLY A 332 -0.99 -4.29 8.15
C GLY A 332 -1.21 -5.70 8.67
N PHE A 333 -1.19 -5.88 10.00
CA PHE A 333 -1.50 -7.15 10.67
C PHE A 333 -2.72 -7.00 11.57
N GLU A 334 -3.87 -7.16 10.97
CA GLU A 334 -5.13 -7.01 11.66
C GLU A 334 -5.39 -8.16 12.64
N ARG A 335 -5.95 -7.85 13.80
CA ARG A 335 -6.30 -8.83 14.85
C ARG A 335 -7.75 -9.29 14.81
N SER A 336 -8.58 -8.66 14.02
CA SER A 336 -9.97 -9.05 13.81
C SER A 336 -10.44 -8.72 12.40
N ALA A 337 -11.44 -9.42 11.91
CA ALA A 337 -12.09 -9.10 10.64
C ALA A 337 -13.13 -7.96 10.76
N ARG A 338 -13.16 -7.25 11.87
CA ARG A 338 -14.20 -6.28 12.24
C ARG A 338 -14.16 -5.03 11.39
N TRP A 339 -12.96 -4.55 11.12
CA TRP A 339 -12.72 -3.34 10.32
C TRP A 339 -13.34 -3.40 8.93
N CYS A 340 -13.51 -4.59 8.36
CA CYS A 340 -14.10 -4.78 7.05
C CYS A 340 -15.60 -4.46 7.01
N THR A 341 -16.25 -4.43 8.18
CA THR A 341 -17.68 -4.14 8.33
C THR A 341 -17.94 -2.75 8.90
N GLU A 342 -16.92 -2.09 9.44
CA GLU A 342 -17.02 -0.73 9.95
C GLU A 342 -16.98 0.26 8.78
N GLY A 343 -17.72 1.35 8.93
CA GLY A 343 -17.80 2.38 7.90
C GLY A 343 -16.75 3.46 8.08
N GLY A 344 -16.53 4.22 7.01
CA GLY A 344 -15.71 5.43 7.02
C GLY A 344 -16.40 6.57 6.31
N PRO A 345 -15.89 7.80 6.49
CA PRO A 345 -16.43 8.97 5.79
C PRO A 345 -16.13 8.83 4.29
N ARG A 346 -17.17 8.99 3.48
CA ARG A 346 -17.07 9.00 2.01
C ARG A 346 -17.96 10.08 1.43
N VAL A 347 -17.56 10.63 0.31
CA VAL A 347 -18.42 11.49 -0.50
C VAL A 347 -19.41 10.58 -1.22
N CYS A 348 -20.68 10.84 -1.02
CA CYS A 348 -21.78 10.07 -1.58
C CYS A 348 -22.77 11.01 -2.27
N PHE A 349 -23.42 10.48 -3.31
CA PHE A 349 -24.54 11.18 -3.93
C PHE A 349 -25.80 10.93 -3.11
N THR A 350 -26.56 12.01 -2.88
CA THR A 350 -27.88 11.97 -2.27
C THR A 350 -28.85 12.74 -3.15
N GLU A 351 -30.03 12.16 -3.34
CA GLU A 351 -31.09 12.82 -4.07
C GLU A 351 -32.03 13.53 -3.07
N THR A 352 -32.26 14.81 -3.28
CA THR A 352 -33.25 15.58 -2.50
C THR A 352 -34.67 15.22 -2.96
N ARG A 353 -35.68 15.54 -2.13
CA ARG A 353 -37.11 15.31 -2.48
C ARG A 353 -37.53 15.95 -3.80
N GLY A 354 -36.77 16.91 -4.31
CA GLY A 354 -37.01 17.58 -5.61
C GLY A 354 -36.22 16.98 -6.77
N GLY A 355 -35.56 15.81 -6.60
CA GLY A 355 -34.78 15.16 -7.65
C GLY A 355 -33.41 15.80 -7.91
N VAL A 356 -32.99 16.74 -7.05
CA VAL A 356 -31.67 17.38 -7.16
C VAL A 356 -30.60 16.47 -6.56
N LEU A 357 -29.57 16.20 -7.34
CA LEU A 357 -28.43 15.42 -6.88
C LEU A 357 -27.49 16.31 -6.05
N ARG A 358 -27.17 15.87 -4.86
CA ARG A 358 -26.20 16.53 -3.97
C ARG A 358 -25.10 15.60 -3.58
N LEU A 359 -23.90 16.14 -3.47
CA LEU A 359 -22.75 15.46 -2.89
C LEU A 359 -22.69 15.75 -1.40
N GLU A 360 -22.67 14.70 -0.59
CA GLU A 360 -22.57 14.80 0.85
C GLU A 360 -21.50 13.84 1.38
N ARG A 361 -20.79 14.26 2.43
CA ARG A 361 -19.89 13.38 3.15
C ARG A 361 -20.68 12.59 4.18
N ARG A 362 -20.80 11.28 3.99
CA ARG A 362 -21.51 10.37 4.89
C ARG A 362 -20.63 9.22 5.30
N THR A 363 -20.83 8.71 6.51
CA THR A 363 -20.25 7.42 6.92
C THR A 363 -20.97 6.29 6.20
N ARG A 364 -20.23 5.49 5.47
CA ARG A 364 -20.75 4.31 4.74
C ARG A 364 -19.96 3.09 5.15
N PRO A 365 -20.61 1.92 5.29
CA PRO A 365 -19.91 0.66 5.52
C PRO A 365 -18.85 0.41 4.45
N TRP A 366 -17.73 -0.15 4.85
CA TRP A 366 -16.73 -0.62 3.90
C TRP A 366 -17.29 -1.82 3.15
N ALA A 367 -17.58 -1.65 1.88
CA ALA A 367 -18.06 -2.75 1.04
C ALA A 367 -16.88 -3.58 0.49
N ARG A 368 -15.96 -4.01 1.33
CA ARG A 368 -14.88 -4.90 0.91
C ARG A 368 -15.29 -6.35 1.16
N GLU A 369 -15.48 -7.09 0.09
CA GLU A 369 -15.69 -8.53 0.12
C GLU A 369 -14.36 -9.29 0.25
N GLU A 370 -13.23 -8.64 0.01
CA GLU A 370 -11.89 -9.21 0.01
C GLU A 370 -10.93 -8.43 0.91
N THR A 371 -10.21 -9.16 1.74
CA THR A 371 -9.22 -8.59 2.66
C THR A 371 -7.85 -9.20 2.41
N ARG A 372 -6.98 -8.46 1.70
CA ARG A 372 -5.64 -8.95 1.33
C ARG A 372 -4.63 -8.95 2.48
N SER A 373 -4.91 -8.25 3.57
CA SER A 373 -4.04 -8.14 4.76
C SER A 373 -4.49 -9.00 5.93
N VAL A 374 -5.74 -9.49 5.94
CA VAL A 374 -6.28 -10.28 7.04
C VAL A 374 -5.98 -11.76 6.86
N VAL A 375 -5.49 -12.38 7.92
CA VAL A 375 -5.20 -13.82 7.99
C VAL A 375 -5.95 -14.42 9.17
N ALA A 376 -6.71 -15.47 8.90
CA ALA A 376 -7.35 -16.29 9.91
C ALA A 376 -6.89 -17.75 9.78
N ASP A 377 -7.02 -18.51 10.84
CA ASP A 377 -6.90 -19.96 10.77
C ASP A 377 -8.26 -20.65 10.56
N THR A 378 -8.22 -21.96 10.35
CA THR A 378 -9.44 -22.77 10.19
C THR A 378 -10.24 -22.91 11.49
N GLN A 379 -9.68 -22.51 12.64
CA GLN A 379 -10.34 -22.48 13.95
C GLN A 379 -11.00 -21.13 14.26
N GLY A 380 -10.85 -20.14 13.36
CA GLY A 380 -11.44 -18.80 13.49
C GLY A 380 -10.57 -17.78 14.21
N ASN A 381 -9.32 -18.12 14.57
CA ASN A 381 -8.40 -17.14 15.15
C ASN A 381 -7.91 -16.18 14.05
N VAL A 382 -8.07 -14.88 14.27
CA VAL A 382 -7.63 -13.82 13.35
C VAL A 382 -6.37 -13.14 13.92
N GLY A 383 -5.41 -12.89 13.05
CA GLY A 383 -4.15 -12.23 13.44
C GLY A 383 -3.18 -13.17 14.18
N PHE A 384 -2.14 -12.59 14.76
CA PHE A 384 -1.05 -13.37 15.38
C PHE A 384 -1.27 -13.69 16.87
N GLY A 385 -2.39 -13.27 17.46
CA GLY A 385 -2.62 -13.45 18.88
C GLY A 385 -2.48 -14.90 19.37
N ALA A 386 -3.14 -15.85 18.68
CA ALA A 386 -3.04 -17.27 18.98
C ALA A 386 -1.66 -17.87 18.66
N TYR A 387 -0.86 -17.18 17.84
CA TYR A 387 0.46 -17.59 17.35
C TYR A 387 1.59 -16.68 17.84
N LEU A 388 1.35 -15.93 18.91
CA LEU A 388 2.30 -14.95 19.45
C LEU A 388 3.70 -15.53 19.68
N PRO A 389 3.89 -16.76 20.21
CA PRO A 389 5.23 -17.34 20.34
C PRO A 389 5.96 -17.51 19.00
N ALA A 390 5.25 -17.94 17.97
CA ALA A 390 5.83 -18.09 16.63
C ALA A 390 6.20 -16.74 16.03
N PHE A 391 5.33 -15.74 16.18
CA PHE A 391 5.59 -14.37 15.74
C PHE A 391 6.82 -13.77 16.42
N LEU A 392 6.90 -13.86 17.75
CA LEU A 392 8.02 -13.36 18.52
C LEU A 392 9.31 -14.12 18.19
N ARG A 393 9.22 -15.44 17.95
CA ARG A 393 10.37 -16.22 17.49
C ARG A 393 10.93 -15.68 16.17
N GLY A 394 10.06 -15.43 15.19
CA GLY A 394 10.49 -14.85 13.92
C GLY A 394 11.12 -13.46 14.08
N LEU A 395 10.57 -12.64 14.97
CA LEU A 395 11.09 -11.33 15.30
C LEU A 395 12.50 -11.45 15.91
N PHE A 396 12.72 -12.35 16.84
CA PHE A 396 14.04 -12.64 17.41
C PHE A 396 15.03 -13.16 16.38
N ASP A 397 14.64 -14.11 15.55
CA ASP A 397 15.52 -14.73 14.56
C ASP A 397 16.12 -13.68 13.62
N LEU A 398 15.29 -12.77 13.10
CA LEU A 398 15.80 -11.71 12.26
C LEU A 398 16.60 -10.66 13.05
N TRP A 399 16.11 -10.26 14.22
CA TRP A 399 16.81 -9.23 14.99
C TRP A 399 18.21 -9.66 15.39
N THR A 400 18.37 -10.91 15.84
CA THR A 400 19.69 -11.46 16.17
C THR A 400 20.59 -11.53 14.94
N LEU A 401 20.03 -11.90 13.78
CA LEU A 401 20.78 -11.88 12.52
C LEU A 401 21.27 -10.46 12.16
N LEU A 402 20.41 -9.44 12.31
CA LEU A 402 20.79 -8.04 12.09
C LEU A 402 21.90 -7.56 13.05
N LEU A 403 21.87 -8.01 14.31
CA LEU A 403 22.92 -7.72 15.28
C LEU A 403 24.24 -8.39 14.91
N LEU A 404 24.22 -9.68 14.58
CA LEU A 404 25.41 -10.45 14.22
C LEU A 404 26.05 -9.96 12.92
N GLU A 405 25.24 -9.64 11.93
CA GLU A 405 25.67 -9.20 10.59
C GLU A 405 25.71 -7.67 10.44
N ARG A 406 25.58 -6.93 11.54
CA ARG A 406 25.47 -5.45 11.52
C ARG A 406 26.47 -4.76 10.60
N PRO A 407 27.79 -5.02 10.64
CA PRO A 407 28.73 -4.33 9.75
C PRO A 407 28.47 -4.59 8.27
N ARG A 408 28.05 -5.81 7.93
CA ARG A 408 27.76 -6.19 6.55
C ARG A 408 26.43 -5.61 6.07
N VAL A 409 25.41 -5.58 6.94
CA VAL A 409 24.10 -4.95 6.68
C VAL A 409 24.30 -3.47 6.42
N VAL A 410 25.04 -2.75 7.29
CA VAL A 410 25.35 -1.33 7.14
C VAL A 410 26.07 -1.06 5.82
N LYS A 411 27.10 -1.85 5.50
CA LYS A 411 27.81 -1.73 4.22
C LYS A 411 26.90 -1.93 3.03
N PHE A 412 26.01 -2.94 3.11
CA PHE A 412 25.02 -3.19 2.06
C PHE A 412 24.09 -2.00 1.89
N LEU A 413 23.48 -1.52 2.98
CA LEU A 413 22.54 -0.40 2.96
C LEU A 413 23.18 0.87 2.40
N LYS A 414 24.36 1.26 2.86
CA LYS A 414 25.09 2.43 2.36
C LYS A 414 25.36 2.35 0.85
N ARG A 415 25.65 1.16 0.33
CA ARG A 415 25.88 0.97 -1.11
C ARG A 415 24.58 0.97 -1.91
N ALA A 416 23.60 0.19 -1.46
CA ALA A 416 22.39 -0.10 -2.23
C ALA A 416 21.37 1.05 -2.18
N SER A 417 21.43 1.93 -1.17
CA SER A 417 20.55 3.10 -1.06
C SER A 417 21.02 4.33 -1.87
N ARG A 418 22.21 4.27 -2.47
CA ARG A 418 22.67 5.34 -3.37
C ARG A 418 21.70 5.51 -4.54
N ASN A 419 21.33 6.75 -4.82
CA ASN A 419 20.37 7.10 -5.88
C ASN A 419 19.00 6.42 -5.71
N ARG A 420 18.61 6.02 -4.49
CA ARG A 420 17.25 5.62 -4.16
C ARG A 420 16.50 6.81 -3.59
N PHE A 421 15.20 6.84 -3.87
CA PHE A 421 14.33 7.87 -3.34
C PHE A 421 13.41 7.30 -2.28
N VAL A 422 13.13 8.10 -1.27
CA VAL A 422 12.20 7.82 -0.19
C VAL A 422 11.12 8.88 -0.20
N ARG A 423 9.86 8.47 -0.06
CA ARG A 423 8.74 9.38 0.12
C ARG A 423 8.81 10.03 1.50
N VAL A 424 8.51 11.30 1.55
CA VAL A 424 8.39 12.06 2.78
C VAL A 424 6.94 12.44 2.98
N LEU A 425 6.32 11.91 4.01
CA LEU A 425 4.95 12.23 4.39
C LEU A 425 4.96 13.53 5.21
N VAL A 426 4.71 14.65 4.55
CA VAL A 426 4.65 15.98 5.19
C VAL A 426 3.44 16.09 6.10
N LYS A 427 2.33 15.47 5.69
CA LYS A 427 1.09 15.33 6.47
C LYS A 427 0.50 13.94 6.20
N PRO A 428 -0.34 13.41 7.10
CA PRO A 428 -1.11 12.20 6.83
C PRO A 428 -1.92 12.33 5.54
N THR A 429 -1.98 11.28 4.72
CA THR A 429 -2.73 11.28 3.46
C THR A 429 -4.22 11.55 3.66
N SER A 430 -4.78 11.18 4.82
CA SER A 430 -6.15 11.50 5.21
C SER A 430 -6.44 13.01 5.26
N VAL A 431 -5.45 13.82 5.65
CA VAL A 431 -5.58 15.30 5.67
C VAL A 431 -5.72 15.86 4.26
N TYR A 432 -5.00 15.27 3.30
CA TYR A 432 -5.12 15.64 1.89
C TYR A 432 -6.43 15.12 1.29
N GLY A 433 -6.82 13.88 1.61
CA GLY A 433 -8.10 13.31 1.22
C GLY A 433 -9.29 14.19 1.66
N GLU A 434 -9.28 14.66 2.91
CA GLU A 434 -10.29 15.63 3.39
C GLU A 434 -10.28 16.94 2.62
N ALA A 435 -9.13 17.43 2.20
CA ALA A 435 -9.04 18.66 1.42
C ALA A 435 -9.58 18.45 0.01
N LEU A 436 -9.30 17.33 -0.62
CA LEU A 436 -9.85 16.95 -1.93
C LEU A 436 -11.36 16.76 -1.86
N ASP A 437 -11.88 16.07 -0.84
CA ASP A 437 -13.31 15.92 -0.59
C ASP A 437 -14.01 17.28 -0.50
N ARG A 438 -13.44 18.24 0.26
CA ARG A 438 -14.00 19.58 0.39
C ARG A 438 -13.97 20.36 -0.92
N GLN A 439 -12.90 20.22 -1.70
CA GLN A 439 -12.80 20.86 -3.00
C GLN A 439 -13.90 20.35 -3.94
N VAL A 440 -14.15 19.05 -3.96
CA VAL A 440 -15.23 18.43 -4.72
C VAL A 440 -16.60 18.94 -4.25
N LEU A 441 -16.84 18.95 -2.93
CA LEU A 441 -18.10 19.39 -2.35
C LEU A 441 -18.38 20.90 -2.53
N SER A 442 -17.35 21.71 -2.78
CA SER A 442 -17.47 23.17 -2.99
C SER A 442 -17.61 23.58 -4.46
N SER A 443 -18.01 22.67 -5.34
CA SER A 443 -18.18 22.92 -6.79
C SER A 443 -16.89 23.40 -7.48
N GLY A 444 -15.76 22.77 -7.12
CA GLY A 444 -14.47 23.03 -7.77
C GLY A 444 -13.79 24.35 -7.38
N LYS A 445 -14.44 25.21 -6.60
CA LYS A 445 -13.74 26.39 -6.08
C LYS A 445 -12.67 25.92 -5.10
N PRO A 446 -11.38 26.25 -5.32
CA PRO A 446 -10.33 25.87 -4.40
C PRO A 446 -10.61 26.52 -3.05
N SER A 447 -11.26 25.78 -2.16
CA SER A 447 -11.37 26.15 -0.75
C SER A 447 -10.03 25.87 -0.10
N SER A 448 -8.98 26.55 -0.60
CA SER A 448 -7.70 26.53 0.07
C SER A 448 -7.87 27.30 1.37
N PRO A 449 -7.89 26.65 2.53
CA PRO A 449 -7.76 27.37 3.78
C PRO A 449 -6.38 28.01 3.72
N ARG A 450 -6.35 29.32 3.42
CA ARG A 450 -5.11 30.08 3.42
C ARG A 450 -4.38 29.81 4.74
N GLY A 451 -3.18 29.23 4.66
CA GLY A 451 -2.33 28.93 5.81
C GLY A 451 -2.26 27.47 6.26
N ARG A 452 -3.15 26.55 5.82
CA ARG A 452 -3.09 25.12 6.20
C ARG A 452 -2.10 24.30 5.35
N PHE A 453 -1.92 24.70 4.09
CA PHE A 453 -1.04 24.01 3.13
C PHE A 453 0.03 24.95 2.60
N SER A 454 1.20 24.40 2.29
CA SER A 454 2.25 25.13 1.58
C SER A 454 1.80 25.42 0.13
N ARG A 455 2.55 26.30 -0.54
CA ARG A 455 2.30 26.59 -1.96
C ARG A 455 2.42 25.32 -2.81
N GLU A 456 3.40 24.49 -2.52
CA GLU A 456 3.70 23.25 -3.24
C GLU A 456 2.61 22.18 -3.00
N GLU A 457 2.07 22.10 -1.78
CA GLU A 457 0.92 21.24 -1.46
C GLU A 457 -0.33 21.74 -2.18
N ALA A 458 -0.60 23.06 -2.12
CA ALA A 458 -1.76 23.66 -2.78
C ALA A 458 -1.72 23.51 -4.31
N GLU A 459 -0.53 23.59 -4.91
CA GLU A 459 -0.34 23.35 -6.35
C GLU A 459 -0.72 21.91 -6.74
N GLN A 460 -0.35 20.92 -5.95
CA GLN A 460 -0.67 19.53 -6.20
C GLN A 460 -2.16 19.24 -5.94
N LEU A 461 -2.71 19.73 -4.83
CA LEU A 461 -4.15 19.63 -4.54
C LEU A 461 -5.01 20.29 -5.61
N GLY A 462 -4.55 21.42 -6.18
CA GLY A 462 -5.24 22.10 -7.29
C GLY A 462 -5.36 21.26 -8.56
N ARG A 463 -4.51 20.25 -8.73
CA ARG A 463 -4.58 19.24 -9.80
C ARG A 463 -5.38 18.00 -9.41
N LEU A 464 -6.01 18.00 -8.24
CA LEU A 464 -6.67 16.85 -7.63
C LEU A 464 -5.71 15.68 -7.36
N ASP A 465 -4.44 15.98 -7.12
CA ASP A 465 -3.44 15.00 -6.70
C ASP A 465 -3.26 15.04 -5.18
N VAL A 466 -3.01 13.88 -4.59
CA VAL A 466 -2.45 13.82 -3.24
C VAL A 466 -0.99 14.29 -3.30
N PRO A 467 -0.57 15.29 -2.50
CA PRO A 467 0.79 15.80 -2.52
C PRO A 467 1.85 14.73 -2.31
N TYR A 468 2.82 14.71 -3.19
CA TYR A 468 3.90 13.73 -3.21
C TYR A 468 5.25 14.42 -3.13
N PHE A 469 5.96 14.20 -2.02
CA PHE A 469 7.30 14.71 -1.79
C PHE A 469 8.27 13.55 -1.59
N PHE A 470 9.48 13.71 -2.06
CA PHE A 470 10.51 12.69 -1.95
C PHE A 470 11.90 13.32 -1.83
N ARG A 471 12.86 12.54 -1.36
CA ARG A 471 14.27 12.90 -1.32
C ARG A 471 15.13 11.67 -1.58
N GLU A 472 16.43 11.87 -1.73
CA GLU A 472 17.35 10.74 -1.76
C GLU A 472 17.40 10.04 -0.39
N ALA A 473 17.52 8.71 -0.41
CA ALA A 473 17.49 7.89 0.79
C ALA A 473 18.66 8.16 1.75
N GLN A 474 19.79 8.68 1.25
CA GLN A 474 20.94 9.07 2.04
C GLN A 474 20.90 10.52 2.54
N GLY A 475 19.83 11.21 2.28
CA GLY A 475 19.65 12.61 2.62
C GLY A 475 19.66 13.52 1.40
N GLY A 476 19.33 14.77 1.60
CA GLY A 476 19.26 15.76 0.53
C GLY A 476 18.00 16.62 0.62
N PRO A 477 17.82 17.54 -0.32
CA PRO A 477 16.66 18.42 -0.34
C PRO A 477 15.38 17.66 -0.62
N LEU A 478 14.27 18.18 -0.11
CA LEU A 478 12.95 17.68 -0.44
C LEU A 478 12.55 18.12 -1.85
N LEU A 479 12.08 17.19 -2.65
CA LEU A 479 11.74 17.36 -4.05
C LEU A 479 10.27 17.04 -4.30
N TYR A 480 9.68 17.61 -5.34
CA TYR A 480 8.38 17.25 -5.86
C TYR A 480 8.30 17.51 -7.37
N LEU A 481 7.32 16.90 -8.03
CA LEU A 481 7.10 17.08 -9.46
C LEU A 481 6.03 18.14 -9.73
N THR A 482 6.30 19.03 -10.69
CA THR A 482 5.38 20.15 -11.00
C THR A 482 4.27 19.79 -12.00
N GLY A 483 4.26 18.59 -12.53
CA GLY A 483 3.22 18.10 -13.46
C GLY A 483 3.71 16.95 -14.34
N VAL A 484 2.87 16.55 -15.27
CA VAL A 484 3.08 15.36 -16.13
C VAL A 484 3.77 15.72 -17.45
N GLU A 485 3.52 16.91 -17.98
CA GLU A 485 3.95 17.27 -19.32
C GLU A 485 5.44 17.65 -19.39
N GLY A 486 6.14 17.05 -20.32
CA GLY A 486 7.50 17.38 -20.65
C GLY A 486 8.57 16.71 -19.79
N ALA A 487 9.78 17.20 -19.88
CA ALA A 487 10.89 16.79 -19.02
C ALA A 487 10.47 16.99 -17.56
N LEU A 488 10.58 15.93 -16.78
CA LEU A 488 10.32 15.94 -15.34
C LEU A 488 11.11 17.07 -14.69
N LYS A 489 10.46 18.22 -14.47
CA LYS A 489 11.06 19.32 -13.73
C LYS A 489 10.86 19.05 -12.24
N THR A 490 11.93 18.71 -11.55
CA THR A 490 11.93 18.66 -10.10
C THR A 490 12.23 20.07 -9.58
N ARG A 491 11.46 20.53 -8.61
CA ARG A 491 11.76 21.74 -7.85
C ARG A 491 12.13 21.34 -6.43
N ARG A 492 13.02 22.10 -5.83
CA ARG A 492 13.33 21.95 -4.41
C ARG A 492 12.24 22.62 -3.60
N ALA A 493 11.56 21.87 -2.74
CA ALA A 493 10.65 22.45 -1.77
C ALA A 493 11.47 23.11 -0.63
N GLY A 494 11.00 24.23 -0.12
CA GLY A 494 11.69 24.92 0.97
C GLY A 494 11.64 24.11 2.28
N PRO A 495 12.73 24.01 3.03
CA PRO A 495 12.85 23.14 4.20
C PRO A 495 12.01 23.58 5.41
N GLN A 496 11.55 24.80 5.45
CA GLN A 496 10.99 25.43 6.66
C GLN A 496 9.55 25.01 7.04
N ARG A 497 8.87 24.19 6.22
CA ARG A 497 7.46 23.83 6.45
C ARG A 497 7.22 22.33 6.66
N PHE A 498 8.27 21.56 6.78
CA PHE A 498 8.21 20.13 6.94
C PHE A 498 8.58 19.76 8.37
N LEU A 499 7.85 18.85 8.96
CA LEU A 499 8.03 18.41 10.36
C LEU A 499 9.36 17.67 10.62
N GLU A 500 10.30 17.73 9.70
CA GLU A 500 11.55 17.03 9.86
C GLU A 500 12.61 17.85 10.61
N PRO A 501 13.21 17.24 11.64
CA PRO A 501 14.40 17.80 12.27
C PRO A 501 15.56 17.90 11.26
N ASN A 502 16.48 18.82 11.50
CA ASN A 502 17.61 19.17 10.63
C ASN A 502 18.62 18.05 10.34
N ALA A 503 18.46 16.86 10.93
CA ALA A 503 19.30 15.70 10.67
C ALA A 503 18.65 14.79 9.62
N PRO A 504 19.40 14.18 8.70
CA PRO A 504 18.85 13.17 7.79
C PRO A 504 18.34 11.98 8.62
N PRO A 505 17.03 11.69 8.65
CA PRO A 505 16.49 10.60 9.48
C PRO A 505 16.96 9.21 9.04
N SER A 506 17.61 9.11 7.90
CA SER A 506 18.24 7.90 7.40
C SER A 506 19.53 7.50 8.14
N LEU A 507 20.24 8.44 8.76
CA LEU A 507 21.52 8.17 9.39
C LEU A 507 21.48 7.08 10.47
N PRO A 508 20.55 7.06 11.44
CA PRO A 508 20.53 6.03 12.47
C PRO A 508 20.41 4.61 11.92
N VAL A 509 19.67 4.44 10.80
CA VAL A 509 19.56 3.14 10.12
C VAL A 509 20.84 2.82 9.34
N LEU A 510 21.35 3.79 8.59
CA LEU A 510 22.56 3.62 7.77
C LEU A 510 23.84 3.43 8.60
N GLU A 511 23.89 3.93 9.83
CA GLU A 511 24.97 3.67 10.80
C GLU A 511 24.70 2.39 11.63
N GLY A 512 23.53 1.81 11.51
CA GLY A 512 23.12 0.62 12.25
C GLY A 512 22.85 0.88 13.74
N GLU A 513 22.65 2.13 14.13
CA GLU A 513 22.38 2.53 15.52
C GLU A 513 21.07 1.96 16.04
N ARG A 514 20.14 1.64 15.13
CA ARG A 514 18.85 1.05 15.48
C ARG A 514 18.93 -0.44 15.84
N PHE A 515 19.99 -1.13 15.45
CA PHE A 515 20.14 -2.57 15.70
C PHE A 515 20.68 -2.79 17.13
N THR A 516 19.79 -2.64 18.12
CA THR A 516 20.11 -2.76 19.55
C THR A 516 19.12 -3.67 20.26
N LEU A 517 19.52 -4.24 21.39
CA LEU A 517 18.61 -5.04 22.25
C LEU A 517 17.50 -4.17 22.85
N ALA A 518 17.77 -2.89 23.09
CA ALA A 518 16.74 -1.97 23.58
C ALA A 518 15.59 -1.81 22.58
N ASN A 519 15.88 -1.62 21.29
CA ASN A 519 14.86 -1.55 20.25
C ASN A 519 14.16 -2.90 20.03
N LEU A 520 14.85 -4.02 20.18
CA LEU A 520 14.20 -5.33 20.20
C LEU A 520 13.16 -5.40 21.33
N GLY A 521 13.52 -4.95 22.53
CA GLY A 521 12.60 -4.87 23.68
C GLY A 521 11.37 -4.02 23.40
N VAL A 522 11.55 -2.87 22.73
CA VAL A 522 10.42 -2.03 22.30
C VAL A 522 9.50 -2.78 21.34
N ALA A 523 10.05 -3.44 20.32
CA ALA A 523 9.26 -4.18 19.34
C ALA A 523 8.48 -5.34 19.98
N VAL A 524 9.11 -6.08 20.90
CA VAL A 524 8.45 -7.18 21.64
C VAL A 524 7.31 -6.62 22.50
N ARG A 525 7.58 -5.59 23.28
CA ARG A 525 6.57 -4.95 24.15
C ARG A 525 5.37 -4.49 23.33
N ASP A 526 5.60 -3.80 22.23
CA ASP A 526 4.52 -3.24 21.41
C ASP A 526 3.71 -4.35 20.71
N ALA A 527 4.36 -5.43 20.24
CA ALA A 527 3.67 -6.58 19.64
C ALA A 527 2.80 -7.32 20.69
N VAL A 528 3.30 -7.48 21.90
CA VAL A 528 2.55 -8.11 23.00
C VAL A 528 1.38 -7.22 23.43
N ALA A 529 1.61 -5.91 23.62
CA ALA A 529 0.56 -4.96 23.97
C ALA A 529 -0.56 -4.91 22.91
N PHE A 530 -0.24 -5.04 21.65
CA PHE A 530 -1.23 -5.11 20.57
C PHE A 530 -2.16 -6.32 20.69
N VAL A 531 -1.64 -7.49 21.06
CA VAL A 531 -2.44 -8.71 21.27
C VAL A 531 -3.34 -8.59 22.49
N PHE A 532 -2.82 -8.02 23.56
CA PHE A 532 -3.52 -7.93 24.87
C PHE A 532 -4.15 -6.56 25.11
N ARG A 533 -4.51 -5.87 24.06
CA ARG A 533 -5.07 -4.52 24.07
C ARG A 533 -6.21 -4.29 25.08
N ASP A 534 -7.10 -5.29 25.22
CA ASP A 534 -8.28 -5.20 26.07
C ASP A 534 -8.00 -5.72 27.50
N SER A 535 -6.74 -6.02 27.84
CA SER A 535 -6.37 -6.47 29.16
C SER A 535 -6.31 -5.30 30.15
N ALA A 536 -7.00 -5.45 31.28
CA ALA A 536 -7.08 -4.41 32.29
C ALA A 536 -5.75 -4.13 33.04
N ARG A 537 -4.73 -4.93 32.82
CA ARG A 537 -3.47 -4.79 33.55
C ARG A 537 -2.30 -5.39 32.79
N HIS A 538 -1.33 -4.57 32.43
CA HIS A 538 -0.02 -5.04 31.98
C HIS A 538 1.04 -4.29 32.79
N THR A 539 1.96 -5.05 33.36
CA THR A 539 3.12 -4.50 34.06
C THR A 539 4.34 -4.81 33.20
N VAL A 540 5.01 -3.78 32.76
CA VAL A 540 6.30 -3.90 32.07
C VAL A 540 7.37 -3.51 33.08
N THR A 541 8.20 -4.46 33.49
CA THR A 541 9.34 -4.17 34.35
C THR A 541 10.61 -4.24 33.51
N ASP A 542 11.24 -3.11 33.30
CA ASP A 542 12.53 -3.03 32.63
C ASP A 542 13.64 -3.09 33.69
N ALA A 543 14.19 -4.27 33.89
CA ALA A 543 15.48 -4.40 34.55
C ALA A 543 16.53 -4.64 33.46
N ARG A 544 17.63 -3.95 33.49
CA ARG A 544 18.68 -3.76 32.45
C ARG A 544 18.98 -4.91 31.48
N LEU A 545 18.43 -6.10 31.64
CA LEU A 545 18.61 -7.28 30.76
C LEU A 545 17.45 -8.28 30.86
N GLY A 546 16.33 -7.91 31.42
CA GLY A 546 15.13 -8.73 31.47
C GLY A 546 13.89 -7.85 31.38
N VAL A 547 12.98 -8.20 30.49
CA VAL A 547 11.65 -7.61 30.45
C VAL A 547 10.69 -8.64 31.06
N HIS A 548 10.12 -8.30 32.20
CA HIS A 548 9.03 -9.06 32.78
C HIS A 548 7.71 -8.43 32.36
N LEU A 549 6.91 -9.15 31.58
CA LEU A 549 5.59 -8.72 31.14
C LEU A 549 4.54 -9.58 31.85
N ASP A 550 3.82 -8.99 32.77
CA ASP A 550 2.67 -9.62 33.42
C ASP A 550 1.39 -9.09 32.78
N LEU A 551 0.69 -9.95 32.06
CA LEU A 551 -0.49 -9.59 31.29
C LEU A 551 -1.71 -10.34 31.79
N LYS A 552 -2.77 -9.60 32.06
CA LYS A 552 -4.07 -10.15 32.44
C LYS A 552 -5.06 -9.92 31.30
N SER A 553 -5.50 -10.98 30.65
CA SER A 553 -6.52 -10.94 29.62
C SER A 553 -7.77 -11.71 30.09
N PRO A 554 -8.98 -11.15 29.91
CA PRO A 554 -10.23 -11.89 30.19
C PRO A 554 -10.31 -13.21 29.42
N GLU A 555 -9.79 -13.27 28.20
CA GLU A 555 -9.85 -14.45 27.33
C GLU A 555 -8.75 -15.47 27.61
N HIS A 556 -7.59 -15.05 28.10
CA HIS A 556 -6.39 -15.88 28.21
C HIS A 556 -5.89 -16.04 29.66
N GLY A 557 -6.52 -15.40 30.61
CA GLY A 557 -6.08 -15.39 32.01
C GLY A 557 -4.79 -14.57 32.21
N GLN A 558 -4.08 -14.86 33.28
CA GLN A 558 -2.78 -14.23 33.54
C GLN A 558 -1.72 -14.86 32.65
N VAL A 559 -1.02 -14.06 31.89
CA VAL A 559 0.08 -14.49 31.02
C VAL A 559 1.33 -13.74 31.42
N SER A 560 2.32 -14.47 31.89
CA SER A 560 3.63 -13.92 32.22
C SER A 560 4.61 -14.19 31.09
N PHE A 561 5.28 -13.15 30.64
CA PHE A 561 6.40 -13.26 29.73
C PHE A 561 7.65 -12.86 30.48
N ASP A 562 8.50 -13.83 30.73
CA ASP A 562 9.82 -13.59 31.25
C ASP A 562 10.83 -13.61 30.12
N TRP A 563 11.41 -12.48 29.85
CA TRP A 563 12.56 -12.39 28.99
C TRP A 563 13.81 -12.20 29.84
N LYS A 564 14.59 -13.26 29.90
CA LYS A 564 15.83 -13.28 30.68
C LYS A 564 17.00 -13.55 29.75
N GLN A 565 17.97 -12.65 29.75
CA GLN A 565 19.25 -12.91 29.12
C GLN A 565 20.23 -13.48 30.15
N VAL A 566 20.69 -14.69 29.93
CA VAL A 566 21.78 -15.30 30.71
C VAL A 566 22.92 -15.61 29.71
N GLY A 567 23.95 -14.80 29.75
CA GLY A 567 25.04 -14.87 28.77
C GLY A 567 24.49 -14.62 27.35
N GLN A 568 24.59 -15.62 26.49
CA GLN A 568 24.11 -15.57 25.10
C GLN A 568 22.71 -16.17 24.91
N ARG A 569 22.03 -16.54 25.99
CA ARG A 569 20.73 -17.21 25.93
C ARG A 569 19.62 -16.24 26.32
N LEU A 570 18.66 -16.07 25.42
CA LEU A 570 17.37 -15.44 25.70
C LEU A 570 16.36 -16.54 25.95
N THR A 571 15.68 -16.47 27.10
CA THR A 571 14.57 -17.36 27.44
C THR A 571 13.28 -16.56 27.41
N PHE A 572 12.29 -17.12 26.78
CA PHE A 572 10.96 -16.54 26.63
C PHE A 572 9.92 -17.55 27.08
N SER A 573 9.16 -17.25 28.11
CA SER A 573 8.15 -18.14 28.68
C SER A 573 6.74 -17.61 28.48
N TRP A 574 5.84 -18.44 27.96
CA TRP A 574 4.43 -18.13 27.80
C TRP A 574 3.55 -19.38 27.88
N LYS A 575 2.51 -19.35 28.69
CA LYS A 575 1.56 -20.47 28.88
C LYS A 575 2.28 -21.82 29.03
N GLN A 576 3.22 -21.90 29.94
CA GLN A 576 4.04 -23.12 30.20
C GLN A 576 4.91 -23.57 29.00
N ARG A 577 5.01 -22.75 27.97
CA ARG A 577 5.95 -22.98 26.87
C ARG A 577 7.17 -22.08 27.04
N GLU A 578 8.32 -22.66 26.96
CA GLU A 578 9.59 -21.91 26.96
C GLU A 578 10.17 -21.88 25.56
N LEU A 579 10.54 -20.70 25.12
CA LEU A 579 11.27 -20.47 23.90
C LEU A 579 12.70 -20.04 24.27
N HIS A 580 13.66 -20.83 23.90
CA HIS A 580 15.06 -20.50 24.09
C HIS A 580 15.69 -20.06 22.79
N VAL A 581 16.31 -18.89 22.76
CA VAL A 581 17.08 -18.38 21.63
C VAL A 581 18.51 -18.20 22.10
N THR A 582 19.44 -18.91 21.45
CA THR A 582 20.86 -18.69 21.70
C THR A 582 21.32 -17.57 20.77
N LEU A 583 21.73 -16.46 21.36
CA LEU A 583 22.44 -15.41 20.65
C LEU A 583 23.86 -15.90 20.44
N GLY A 584 24.36 -15.89 19.22
CA GLY A 584 25.78 -16.04 18.96
C GLY A 584 26.58 -14.93 19.67
N GLU A 585 27.89 -14.92 19.58
CA GLU A 585 28.73 -13.90 20.24
C GLU A 585 28.32 -12.47 19.83
N LEU A 586 27.42 -11.88 20.59
CA LEU A 586 27.10 -10.46 20.51
C LEU A 586 28.22 -9.71 21.23
N ARG A 587 29.36 -9.55 20.59
CA ARG A 587 30.34 -8.57 21.04
C ARG A 587 29.73 -7.20 20.78
N GLU A 588 29.37 -6.48 21.86
CA GLU A 588 29.18 -5.05 21.75
C GLU A 588 30.44 -4.49 21.07
N PRO A 589 30.31 -3.70 20.00
CA PRO A 589 31.46 -3.03 19.43
C PRO A 589 32.10 -2.20 20.56
N ALA A 590 33.37 -2.48 20.86
CA ALA A 590 34.13 -1.69 21.82
C ALA A 590 33.86 -0.21 21.53
N ARG A 591 33.36 0.50 22.52
CA ARG A 591 33.26 1.97 22.44
C ARG A 591 34.65 2.45 22.09
N THR A 592 34.87 2.83 20.86
CA THR A 592 36.06 3.59 20.47
C THR A 592 35.98 4.88 21.27
N ARG A 593 36.76 4.95 22.34
CA ARG A 593 37.06 6.23 22.98
C ARG A 593 37.63 7.12 21.88
N ALA A 594 36.89 8.17 21.55
CA ALA A 594 37.42 9.23 20.73
C ALA A 594 38.69 9.78 21.42
N PRO A 595 39.74 10.09 20.64
CA PRO A 595 40.94 10.70 21.17
C PRO A 595 40.67 12.09 21.78
#